data_ba5256ea6f15067d11e1e9a4a1bb31d5
#
_entry.id   ba5256ea6f15067d11e1e9a4a1bb31d5
#
_cell.length_a   1.000
_cell.length_b   1.000
_cell.length_c   1.000
_cell.angle_alpha   90.00
_cell.angle_beta   90.00
_cell.angle_gamma   90.00
#
_symmetry.space_group_name_H-M   'P 1'
#
loop_
_entity.id
_entity.type
_entity.pdbx_description
1 polymer ?
#
loop_
_entity_poly.entity_id
_entity_poly.type
_entity_poly.pdbx_seq_one_letter_code
_entity_poly.pdbx_strand_id
1 'polypeptide(L)'
;MALIEQTLFNTIDKVQTAIDRLRAFEPKDRPYWLAFSGGKDSCVILELAKMAGVNYEAHYNVTSVDPPELVRFIKKQHPEVSFDIPHDKNGKPVSMWTLLKTNSIPPTRLSRYCCKKLKESSGKGTVTITGVRWAESVSRKANQGIVTITPKGTDQIEEVKNANFTQTNRGGWY
;
A
#
# COMPACT_ATOMS: atom_id res chain seq x y z
N MET A 1 13.29 18.51 -3.49
CA MET A 1 12.15 19.44 -3.47
C MET A 1 11.55 19.39 -2.07
N ALA A 2 11.45 20.50 -1.34
CA ALA A 2 10.94 20.52 0.04
C ALA A 2 9.47 20.93 0.02
N LEU A 3 8.62 20.26 0.79
CA LEU A 3 7.24 20.66 1.05
C LEU A 3 7.12 21.10 2.49
N ILE A 4 7.31 22.41 2.71
CA ILE A 4 7.39 23.00 4.03
C ILE A 4 6.00 23.36 4.53
N GLU A 5 5.62 22.83 5.68
CA GLU A 5 4.42 23.23 6.43
C GLU A 5 4.85 23.97 7.69
N GLN A 6 4.36 25.20 7.85
CA GLN A 6 4.51 25.95 9.08
C GLN A 6 3.37 25.63 10.03
N THR A 7 3.70 25.10 11.19
CA THR A 7 2.78 24.97 12.32
C THR A 7 3.04 26.12 13.30
N LEU A 8 2.18 26.32 14.29
CA LEU A 8 2.33 27.37 15.30
C LEU A 8 3.68 27.32 16.06
N PHE A 9 4.29 26.13 16.13
CA PHE A 9 5.50 25.92 16.93
C PHE A 9 6.70 25.38 16.15
N ASN A 10 6.47 24.80 14.93
CA ASN A 10 7.52 24.12 14.17
C ASN A 10 7.34 24.26 12.66
N THR A 11 8.45 24.20 11.95
CA THR A 11 8.49 24.06 10.50
C THR A 11 8.80 22.60 10.15
N ILE A 12 7.93 21.97 9.39
CA ILE A 12 8.05 20.55 9.04
C ILE A 12 8.21 20.41 7.53
N ASP A 13 9.30 19.78 7.09
CA ASP A 13 9.41 19.30 5.71
C ASP A 13 8.74 17.92 5.60
N LYS A 14 7.58 17.89 4.95
CA LYS A 14 6.80 16.65 4.75
C LYS A 14 7.51 15.63 3.89
N VAL A 15 8.31 16.07 2.91
CA VAL A 15 9.08 15.17 2.04
C VAL A 15 10.17 14.49 2.85
N GLN A 16 10.95 15.26 3.60
CA GLN A 16 12.01 14.71 4.44
C GLN A 16 11.44 13.77 5.51
N THR A 17 10.34 14.16 6.15
CA THR A 17 9.66 13.29 7.13
C THR A 17 9.21 11.97 6.52
N ALA A 18 8.70 11.97 5.28
CA ALA A 18 8.30 10.74 4.60
C ALA A 18 9.51 9.86 4.25
N ILE A 19 10.60 10.45 3.79
CA ILE A 19 11.86 9.75 3.50
C ILE A 19 12.42 9.09 4.78
N ASP A 20 12.47 9.83 5.88
CA ASP A 20 12.98 9.32 7.15
C ASP A 20 12.14 8.16 7.68
N ARG A 21 10.81 8.23 7.51
CA ARG A 21 9.90 7.12 7.83
C ARG A 21 10.18 5.89 6.98
N LEU A 22 10.32 6.04 5.66
CA LEU A 22 10.62 4.92 4.78
C LEU A 22 11.93 4.23 5.17
N ARG A 23 12.96 4.99 5.52
CA ARG A 23 14.24 4.45 6.01
C ARG A 23 14.14 3.78 7.37
N ALA A 24 13.36 4.37 8.29
CA ALA A 24 13.21 3.85 9.65
C ALA A 24 12.50 2.48 9.69
N PHE A 25 11.61 2.20 8.74
CA PHE A 25 10.83 0.96 8.68
C PHE A 25 11.29 0.00 7.59
N GLU A 26 12.44 0.25 6.98
CA GLU A 26 12.96 -0.60 5.91
C GLU A 26 13.24 -2.02 6.43
N PRO A 27 12.62 -3.05 5.83
CA PRO A 27 12.89 -4.44 6.18
C PRO A 27 14.31 -4.83 5.80
N LYS A 28 15.01 -5.58 6.66
CA LYS A 28 16.39 -6.01 6.41
C LYS A 28 16.50 -7.20 5.46
N ASP A 29 15.49 -8.07 5.49
CA ASP A 29 15.57 -9.39 4.83
C ASP A 29 14.91 -9.41 3.44
N ARG A 30 14.08 -8.41 3.13
CA ARG A 30 13.29 -8.39 1.91
C ARG A 30 12.95 -6.96 1.48
N PRO A 31 12.66 -6.72 0.19
CA PRO A 31 12.21 -5.41 -0.26
C PRO A 31 10.84 -5.04 0.32
N TYR A 32 10.55 -3.75 0.36
CA TYR A 32 9.19 -3.27 0.54
C TYR A 32 8.28 -3.75 -0.59
N TRP A 33 7.08 -4.15 -0.26
CA TRP A 33 5.99 -4.30 -1.22
C TRP A 33 5.32 -2.94 -1.43
N LEU A 34 5.58 -2.27 -2.55
CA LEU A 34 4.97 -0.99 -2.86
C LEU A 34 3.69 -1.21 -3.68
N ALA A 35 2.53 -0.95 -3.07
CA ALA A 35 1.25 -1.08 -3.74
C ALA A 35 1.03 0.10 -4.69
N PHE A 36 1.22 -0.14 -5.99
CA PHE A 36 1.07 0.86 -7.04
C PHE A 36 -0.29 0.75 -7.73
N SER A 37 -1.00 1.86 -7.84
CA SER A 37 -2.33 1.90 -8.49
C SER A 37 -2.37 2.76 -9.75
N GLY A 38 -1.26 3.41 -10.12
CA GLY A 38 -1.21 4.38 -11.22
C GLY A 38 -1.88 5.72 -10.91
N GLY A 39 -2.45 5.88 -9.72
CA GLY A 39 -2.98 7.15 -9.24
C GLY A 39 -1.88 8.08 -8.74
N LYS A 40 -2.19 9.38 -8.64
CA LYS A 40 -1.23 10.41 -8.21
C LYS A 40 -0.52 10.08 -6.88
N ASP A 41 -1.25 9.54 -5.91
CA ASP A 41 -0.71 9.23 -4.59
C ASP A 41 0.29 8.06 -4.65
N SER A 42 0.03 7.04 -5.47
CA SER A 42 0.97 5.94 -5.67
C SER A 42 2.21 6.35 -6.46
N CYS A 43 2.08 7.29 -7.43
CA CYS A 43 3.23 7.87 -8.12
C CYS A 43 4.12 8.66 -7.15
N VAL A 44 3.52 9.46 -6.26
CA VAL A 44 4.28 10.22 -5.24
C VAL A 44 5.04 9.27 -4.32
N ILE A 45 4.40 8.17 -3.87
CA ILE A 45 5.07 7.21 -2.98
C ILE A 45 6.21 6.47 -3.70
N LEU A 46 6.04 6.13 -4.96
CA LEU A 46 7.09 5.52 -5.76
C LEU A 46 8.32 6.45 -5.85
N GLU A 47 8.09 7.74 -6.11
CA GLU A 47 9.17 8.72 -6.14
C GLU A 47 9.82 8.95 -4.76
N LEU A 48 9.02 8.96 -3.68
CA LEU A 48 9.55 9.05 -2.32
C LEU A 48 10.41 7.82 -1.96
N ALA A 49 10.03 6.63 -2.39
CA ALA A 49 10.83 5.41 -2.19
C ALA A 49 12.17 5.49 -2.94
N LYS A 50 12.16 5.99 -4.19
CA LYS A 50 13.39 6.27 -4.95
C LYS A 50 14.29 7.29 -4.25
N MET A 51 13.72 8.41 -3.79
CA MET A 51 14.45 9.46 -3.08
C MET A 51 15.02 8.96 -1.74
N ALA A 52 14.30 8.11 -1.04
CA ALA A 52 14.74 7.49 0.20
C ALA A 52 15.89 6.50 -0.01
N GLY A 53 16.03 5.94 -1.21
CA GLY A 53 17.03 4.93 -1.53
C GLY A 53 16.78 3.58 -0.85
N VAL A 54 15.53 3.30 -0.46
CA VAL A 54 15.13 2.04 0.17
C VAL A 54 14.93 0.95 -0.86
N ASN A 55 15.08 -0.31 -0.44
CA ASN A 55 14.83 -1.45 -1.30
C ASN A 55 13.32 -1.71 -1.42
N TYR A 56 12.76 -1.68 -2.63
CA TYR A 56 11.34 -1.88 -2.88
C TYR A 56 11.07 -2.63 -4.18
N GLU A 57 9.93 -3.29 -4.22
CA GLU A 57 9.32 -3.85 -5.43
C GLU A 57 7.94 -3.22 -5.60
N ALA A 58 7.72 -2.57 -6.74
CA ALA A 58 6.44 -1.92 -7.04
C ALA A 58 5.52 -2.88 -7.79
N HIS A 59 4.29 -3.05 -7.29
CA HIS A 59 3.33 -4.04 -7.77
C HIS A 59 1.98 -3.40 -8.10
N TYR A 60 1.50 -3.67 -9.30
CA TYR A 60 0.16 -3.31 -9.75
C TYR A 60 -0.73 -4.55 -9.82
N ASN A 61 -1.75 -4.60 -8.99
CA ASN A 61 -2.72 -5.69 -8.98
C ASN A 61 -3.73 -5.52 -10.13
N VAL A 62 -3.72 -6.44 -11.09
CA VAL A 62 -4.61 -6.44 -12.24
C VAL A 62 -6.04 -6.77 -11.81
N THR A 63 -6.94 -5.80 -11.88
CA THR A 63 -8.34 -5.99 -11.45
C THR A 63 -9.26 -6.44 -12.57
N SER A 64 -8.81 -6.36 -13.82
CA SER A 64 -9.58 -6.61 -15.06
C SER A 64 -10.74 -5.65 -15.34
N VAL A 65 -10.90 -4.59 -14.55
CA VAL A 65 -11.91 -3.53 -14.73
C VAL A 65 -11.30 -2.13 -14.83
N ASP A 66 -9.99 -2.03 -14.66
CA ASP A 66 -9.30 -0.75 -14.80
C ASP A 66 -9.27 -0.31 -16.28
N PRO A 67 -9.33 1.00 -16.56
CA PRO A 67 -9.28 1.52 -17.93
C PRO A 67 -8.00 1.09 -18.66
N PRO A 68 -8.07 0.71 -19.95
CA PRO A 68 -6.87 0.32 -20.73
C PRO A 68 -5.81 1.42 -20.78
N GLU A 69 -6.22 2.68 -20.70
CA GLU A 69 -5.35 3.87 -20.67
C GLU A 69 -4.44 3.85 -19.45
N LEU A 70 -4.98 3.46 -18.28
CA LEU A 70 -4.21 3.33 -17.04
C LEU A 70 -3.12 2.26 -17.18
N VAL A 71 -3.48 1.10 -17.73
CA VAL A 71 -2.51 0.00 -17.94
C VAL A 71 -1.42 0.42 -18.92
N ARG A 72 -1.78 1.13 -20.00
CA ARG A 72 -0.81 1.67 -20.97
C ARG A 72 0.10 2.73 -20.33
N PHE A 73 -0.48 3.61 -19.51
CA PHE A 73 0.27 4.62 -18.75
C PHE A 73 1.31 3.96 -17.86
N ILE A 74 0.91 2.98 -17.03
CA ILE A 74 1.81 2.28 -16.12
C ILE A 74 2.94 1.61 -16.91
N LYS A 75 2.63 0.84 -17.96
CA LYS A 75 3.65 0.17 -18.78
C LYS A 75 4.64 1.13 -19.45
N LYS A 76 4.18 2.31 -19.86
CA LYS A 76 5.00 3.30 -20.56
C LYS A 76 5.83 4.16 -19.62
N GLN A 77 5.24 4.62 -18.51
CA GLN A 77 5.89 5.58 -17.62
C GLN A 77 6.58 4.93 -16.42
N HIS A 78 6.15 3.73 -16.04
CA HIS A 78 6.65 3.00 -14.87
C HIS A 78 6.97 1.54 -15.23
N PRO A 79 7.94 1.30 -16.13
CA PRO A 79 8.28 -0.06 -16.57
C PRO A 79 8.83 -0.94 -15.43
N GLU A 80 9.27 -0.33 -14.32
CA GLU A 80 9.72 -1.00 -13.10
C GLU A 80 8.59 -1.64 -12.30
N VAL A 81 7.33 -1.34 -12.61
CA VAL A 81 6.17 -1.87 -11.88
C VAL A 81 5.79 -3.25 -12.41
N SER A 82 5.78 -4.24 -11.53
CA SER A 82 5.33 -5.60 -11.82
C SER A 82 3.81 -5.69 -11.86
N PHE A 83 3.28 -6.47 -12.79
CA PHE A 83 1.83 -6.70 -12.94
C PHE A 83 1.44 -8.02 -12.30
N ASP A 84 0.70 -7.97 -11.19
CA ASP A 84 0.25 -9.14 -10.47
C ASP A 84 -1.16 -9.53 -10.89
N ILE A 85 -1.29 -10.74 -11.40
CA ILE A 85 -2.60 -11.34 -11.71
C ILE A 85 -2.98 -12.26 -10.57
N PRO A 86 -4.07 -12.01 -9.84
CA PRO A 86 -4.51 -12.89 -8.78
C PRO A 86 -4.98 -14.24 -9.34
N HIS A 87 -4.63 -15.31 -8.64
CA HIS A 87 -5.00 -16.69 -9.01
C HIS A 87 -5.90 -17.33 -7.95
N ASP A 88 -6.72 -18.26 -8.35
CA ASP A 88 -7.52 -19.10 -7.46
C ASP A 88 -6.67 -20.25 -6.88
N LYS A 89 -7.31 -21.12 -6.07
CA LYS A 89 -6.65 -22.29 -5.48
C LYS A 89 -6.20 -23.32 -6.52
N ASN A 90 -6.75 -23.27 -7.73
CA ASN A 90 -6.45 -24.18 -8.84
C ASN A 90 -5.44 -23.55 -9.82
N GLY A 91 -4.85 -22.40 -9.49
CA GLY A 91 -3.90 -21.70 -10.35
C GLY A 91 -4.55 -20.98 -11.55
N LYS A 92 -5.88 -20.83 -11.59
CA LYS A 92 -6.56 -20.09 -12.66
C LYS A 92 -6.59 -18.60 -12.33
N PRO A 93 -6.38 -17.71 -13.32
CA PRO A 93 -6.44 -16.26 -13.11
C PRO A 93 -7.85 -15.85 -12.70
N VAL A 94 -7.90 -15.02 -11.65
CA VAL A 94 -9.15 -14.46 -11.13
C VAL A 94 -9.37 -13.06 -11.70
N SER A 95 -10.52 -12.86 -12.31
CA SER A 95 -10.97 -11.57 -12.83
C SER A 95 -12.24 -11.10 -12.12
N MET A 96 -12.63 -9.85 -12.28
CA MET A 96 -13.92 -9.35 -11.78
C MET A 96 -15.09 -10.18 -12.33
N TRP A 97 -15.01 -10.58 -13.60
CA TRP A 97 -16.04 -11.36 -14.27
C TRP A 97 -16.17 -12.77 -13.70
N THR A 98 -15.05 -13.42 -13.36
CA THR A 98 -15.09 -14.72 -12.68
C THR A 98 -15.67 -14.60 -11.28
N LEU A 99 -15.36 -13.52 -10.56
CA LEU A 99 -15.92 -13.26 -9.22
C LEU A 99 -17.43 -13.02 -9.26
N LEU A 100 -17.93 -12.28 -10.26
CA LEU A 100 -19.36 -12.03 -10.44
C LEU A 100 -20.14 -13.32 -10.73
N LYS A 101 -19.53 -14.27 -11.46
CA LYS A 101 -20.14 -15.56 -11.74
C LYS A 101 -20.21 -16.48 -10.52
N THR A 102 -19.24 -16.37 -9.62
CA THR A 102 -19.13 -17.27 -8.45
C THR A 102 -19.84 -16.73 -7.21
N ASN A 103 -20.16 -15.44 -7.17
CA ASN A 103 -20.87 -14.84 -6.05
C ASN A 103 -22.31 -14.50 -6.44
N SER A 104 -23.26 -14.90 -5.61
CA SER A 104 -24.69 -14.67 -5.86
C SER A 104 -25.13 -13.21 -5.77
N ILE A 105 -24.30 -12.36 -5.21
CA ILE A 105 -24.60 -10.93 -4.97
C ILE A 105 -23.50 -10.08 -5.61
N PRO A 106 -23.85 -9.01 -6.35
CA PRO A 106 -22.86 -8.08 -6.88
C PRO A 106 -22.07 -7.40 -5.75
N PRO A 107 -20.85 -6.92 -6.00
CA PRO A 107 -20.04 -6.25 -5.00
C PRO A 107 -20.71 -4.94 -4.57
N THR A 108 -20.75 -4.72 -3.27
CA THR A 108 -21.29 -3.50 -2.65
C THR A 108 -20.26 -2.87 -1.72
N ARG A 109 -20.56 -1.69 -1.15
CA ARG A 109 -19.70 -1.08 -0.13
C ARG A 109 -19.55 -1.95 1.13
N LEU A 110 -20.53 -2.77 1.45
CA LEU A 110 -20.51 -3.70 2.57
C LEU A 110 -19.83 -5.02 2.18
N SER A 111 -20.19 -5.55 1.01
CA SER A 111 -19.64 -6.81 0.49
C SER A 111 -18.50 -6.54 -0.50
N ARG A 112 -17.28 -6.28 0.02
CA ARG A 112 -16.09 -5.89 -0.74
C ARG A 112 -15.23 -7.08 -1.17
N TYR A 113 -15.84 -8.22 -1.54
CA TYR A 113 -15.09 -9.41 -1.91
C TYR A 113 -14.15 -9.20 -3.11
N CYS A 114 -14.51 -8.33 -4.05
CA CYS A 114 -13.68 -7.99 -5.19
C CYS A 114 -12.38 -7.30 -4.75
N CYS A 115 -12.44 -6.31 -3.84
CA CYS A 115 -11.25 -5.64 -3.32
C CYS A 115 -10.36 -6.65 -2.58
N LYS A 116 -10.97 -7.48 -1.72
CA LYS A 116 -10.26 -8.50 -0.94
C LYS A 116 -9.55 -9.52 -1.82
N LYS A 117 -10.16 -9.92 -2.94
CA LYS A 117 -9.59 -10.93 -3.85
C LYS A 117 -8.63 -10.34 -4.87
N LEU A 118 -8.94 -9.16 -5.45
CA LEU A 118 -8.18 -8.59 -6.55
C LEU A 118 -7.09 -7.60 -6.10
N LYS A 119 -7.29 -6.90 -4.97
CA LYS A 119 -6.34 -5.86 -4.51
C LYS A 119 -5.59 -6.19 -3.23
N GLU A 120 -6.26 -6.88 -2.29
CA GLU A 120 -5.71 -7.13 -0.94
C GLU A 120 -5.13 -8.55 -0.78
N SER A 121 -5.05 -9.32 -1.87
CA SER A 121 -4.53 -10.70 -1.83
C SER A 121 -3.02 -10.81 -1.96
N SER A 122 -2.37 -9.80 -2.54
CA SER A 122 -0.93 -9.73 -2.78
C SER A 122 -0.18 -9.11 -1.60
N GLY A 123 1.13 -9.26 -1.54
CA GLY A 123 1.99 -8.67 -0.52
C GLY A 123 1.82 -9.24 0.89
N LYS A 124 1.25 -10.43 1.02
CA LYS A 124 1.08 -11.08 2.33
C LYS A 124 2.43 -11.48 2.91
N GLY A 125 2.66 -11.12 4.17
CA GLY A 125 3.92 -11.41 4.86
C GLY A 125 5.05 -10.45 4.50
N THR A 126 4.77 -9.34 3.82
CA THR A 126 5.73 -8.28 3.51
C THR A 126 5.34 -6.97 4.17
N VAL A 127 6.29 -6.06 4.34
CA VAL A 127 5.98 -4.69 4.74
C VAL A 127 5.50 -3.93 3.53
N THR A 128 4.22 -3.53 3.56
CA THR A 128 3.56 -2.89 2.42
C THR A 128 3.55 -1.38 2.56
N ILE A 129 4.03 -0.68 1.55
CA ILE A 129 3.89 0.77 1.43
C ILE A 129 2.59 1.09 0.67
N THR A 130 1.73 1.91 1.27
CA THR A 130 0.46 2.33 0.67
C THR A 130 0.29 3.85 0.72
N GLY A 131 -0.30 4.42 -0.34
CA GLY A 131 -0.59 5.85 -0.47
C GLY A 131 -1.91 6.28 0.19
N VAL A 132 -2.14 5.89 1.42
CA VAL A 132 -3.38 6.25 2.13
C VAL A 132 -3.23 7.60 2.81
N ARG A 133 -4.16 8.52 2.51
CA ARG A 133 -4.22 9.85 3.15
C ARG A 133 -5.29 9.90 4.22
N TRP A 134 -4.94 10.43 5.40
CA TRP A 134 -5.91 10.62 6.49
C TRP A 134 -7.03 11.60 6.13
N ALA A 135 -6.75 12.57 5.24
CA ALA A 135 -7.74 13.53 4.77
C ALA A 135 -8.88 12.91 3.94
N GLU A 136 -8.72 11.67 3.45
CA GLU A 136 -9.74 11.03 2.60
C GLU A 136 -10.97 10.54 3.36
N SER A 137 -10.83 10.21 4.64
CA SER A 137 -11.99 9.85 5.48
C SER A 137 -11.65 9.90 6.96
N VAL A 138 -12.65 10.31 7.76
CA VAL A 138 -12.57 10.33 9.23
C VAL A 138 -12.25 8.93 9.79
N SER A 139 -12.83 7.88 9.20
CA SER A 139 -12.56 6.49 9.59
C SER A 139 -11.10 6.09 9.34
N ARG A 140 -10.48 6.52 8.24
CA ARG A 140 -9.05 6.26 7.99
C ARG A 140 -8.17 6.98 9.00
N LYS A 141 -8.45 8.25 9.26
CA LYS A 141 -7.73 9.03 10.27
C LYS A 141 -7.79 8.39 11.66
N ALA A 142 -8.96 7.84 12.04
CA ALA A 142 -9.17 7.22 13.34
C ALA A 142 -8.57 5.81 13.47
N ASN A 143 -8.48 5.06 12.37
CA ASN A 143 -8.16 3.63 12.40
C ASN A 143 -6.80 3.26 11.77
N GLN A 144 -6.17 4.16 11.02
CA GLN A 144 -4.87 3.91 10.40
C GLN A 144 -3.80 4.77 11.05
N GLY A 145 -2.87 4.12 11.75
CA GLY A 145 -1.63 4.72 12.18
C GLY A 145 -0.63 4.89 11.02
N ILE A 146 0.55 5.42 11.32
CA ILE A 146 1.66 5.52 10.36
C ILE A 146 2.08 4.12 9.91
N VAL A 147 2.12 3.17 10.84
CA VAL A 147 2.33 1.74 10.58
C VAL A 147 1.14 0.98 11.12
N THR A 148 0.58 0.10 10.30
CA THR A 148 -0.50 -0.80 10.70
C THR A 148 -0.05 -2.23 10.49
N ILE A 149 -0.08 -3.03 11.54
CA ILE A 149 0.29 -4.44 11.49
C ILE A 149 -0.95 -5.26 11.14
N THR A 150 -0.87 -6.00 10.04
CA THR A 150 -1.92 -6.96 9.68
C THR A 150 -1.66 -8.29 10.40
N PRO A 151 -2.67 -8.96 10.98
CA PRO A 151 -2.50 -10.11 11.87
C PRO A 151 -1.80 -11.36 11.30
N LYS A 152 -1.36 -11.33 10.04
CA LYS A 152 -0.71 -12.46 9.36
C LYS A 152 0.80 -12.30 9.11
N GLY A 153 1.44 -11.36 9.77
CA GLY A 153 2.88 -11.14 9.67
C GLY A 153 3.51 -11.07 11.06
N THR A 154 3.50 -12.19 11.82
CA THR A 154 3.95 -12.23 13.21
C THR A 154 5.44 -11.95 13.38
N ASP A 155 6.27 -12.32 12.42
CA ASP A 155 7.72 -12.26 12.53
C ASP A 155 8.29 -10.82 12.47
N GLN A 156 7.56 -9.90 11.85
CA GLN A 156 7.97 -8.49 11.72
C GLN A 156 7.49 -7.61 12.89
N ILE A 157 6.58 -8.12 13.73
CA ILE A 157 6.04 -7.38 14.89
C ILE A 157 7.13 -7.11 15.92
N GLU A 158 8.07 -8.02 16.11
CA GLU A 158 9.14 -7.87 17.09
C GLU A 158 10.16 -6.80 16.68
N GLU A 159 10.50 -6.71 15.39
CA GLU A 159 11.42 -5.67 14.89
C GLU A 159 10.82 -4.27 15.02
N VAL A 160 9.53 -4.12 14.70
CA VAL A 160 8.82 -2.83 14.84
C VAL A 160 8.67 -2.44 16.33
N LYS A 161 8.45 -3.39 17.23
CA LYS A 161 8.42 -3.14 18.68
C LYS A 161 9.78 -2.67 19.22
N ASN A 162 10.86 -3.22 18.71
CA ASN A 162 12.22 -2.88 19.12
C ASN A 162 12.67 -1.49 18.61
N ALA A 163 11.95 -0.88 17.68
CA ALA A 163 12.24 0.44 17.16
C ALA A 163 11.64 1.61 17.99
N ASN A 164 11.21 1.36 19.23
CA ASN A 164 10.66 2.36 20.16
C ASN A 164 9.39 3.09 19.67
N PHE A 165 8.54 2.42 18.91
CA PHE A 165 7.24 2.96 18.51
C PHE A 165 6.14 2.60 19.52
N THR A 166 5.31 3.57 19.86
CA THR A 166 4.19 3.37 20.77
C THR A 166 3.02 2.72 20.04
N GLN A 167 2.57 1.57 20.50
CA GLN A 167 1.39 0.90 19.94
C GLN A 167 0.12 1.66 20.35
N THR A 168 -0.75 1.94 19.39
CA THR A 168 -2.08 2.47 19.70
C THR A 168 -2.99 1.36 20.21
N ASN A 169 -3.99 1.72 21.00
CA ASN A 169 -5.04 0.80 21.46
C ASN A 169 -5.88 0.15 20.34
N ARG A 170 -5.60 0.49 19.06
CA ARG A 170 -6.25 -0.01 17.84
C ARG A 170 -5.30 -0.70 16.87
N GLY A 171 -4.13 -1.13 17.32
CA GLY A 171 -3.17 -1.87 16.49
C GLY A 171 -2.32 -1.03 15.54
N GLY A 172 -2.32 0.29 15.65
CA GLY A 172 -1.40 1.17 14.93
C GLY A 172 -0.17 1.54 15.76
N TRP A 173 0.90 1.99 15.10
CA TRP A 173 2.16 2.44 15.69
C TRP A 173 2.45 3.88 15.25
N TYR A 174 3.02 4.68 16.12
CA TYR A 174 3.47 6.05 15.81
C TYR A 174 4.98 6.11 15.63
#